data_417cf6d71b72773a76fa2430ea08e78d
#
_entry.id   417cf6d71b72773a76fa2430ea08e78d
#
_cell.length_a   1.000
_cell.length_b   1.000
_cell.length_c   1.000
_cell.angle_alpha   90.00
_cell.angle_beta   90.00
_cell.angle_gamma   90.00
#
_symmetry.space_group_name_H-M   'P 1'
#
loop_
_entity.id
_entity.type
_entity.pdbx_description
1 polymer ?
#
loop_
_entity_poly.entity_id
_entity_poly.type
_entity_poly.pdbx_seq_one_letter_code
_entity_poly.pdbx_strand_id
1 'polypeptide(L)'
;MNYYNASGQMDLSDRIAIETGICIGESFKKIAKRLRRHPSTIAHEVKENRPFIKGNYPNGKDCRMARQCTVRNLCGCDEEACNTKCRLCRGVDCTKVCDRYVSVACHKFDSPPYVCNNCKDKKLCNKDKYIYSAKFADAAVTRRRSESRQGVRLSDEKKEELDELVTRLVKKGQPLTHIYAEHENEMPVCLRTLYNYIDEGALSIKNIDLRRKTGYKPRKKKYNDINGFHSMEYRQCRTYEDFEYAMKFKYSEDEVTEMDTVKGVRESGKRLLTMIFRKNNVMLLFLMPDGKAESVKRVLDYLETGLGIDVFRRLFPVILTDNGSEFKKVDELELTLDEDGFLVYRTSIYYCDPMASWQKGCIEKNHEFIRYAVPKGKSLNPYTQEDMTLLMNHINSVKRPGLGNKSPYELVEEDDEDFKALMSLLKMHLIPPDEVHLMPDLFVKK
;
A
#
# COMPACT_ATOMS: atom_id res chain seq x y z
N MET A 1 -24.65 16.36 -38.75
CA MET A 1 -23.61 15.54 -38.12
C MET A 1 -22.98 16.30 -36.96
N ASN A 2 -23.11 15.79 -35.74
CA ASN A 2 -22.49 16.41 -34.56
C ASN A 2 -20.98 16.15 -34.60
N TYR A 3 -20.20 17.16 -34.98
CA TYR A 3 -18.74 17.11 -35.04
C TYR A 3 -18.02 17.09 -33.67
N TYR A 4 -18.78 17.14 -32.56
CA TYR A 4 -18.25 17.35 -31.21
C TYR A 4 -18.46 16.12 -30.33
N ASN A 5 -17.68 15.06 -30.62
CA ASN A 5 -17.84 13.75 -29.94
C ASN A 5 -16.63 13.33 -29.09
N ALA A 6 -15.76 14.25 -28.68
CA ALA A 6 -14.73 13.87 -27.69
C ALA A 6 -15.37 13.72 -26.32
N SER A 7 -15.59 12.49 -25.90
CA SER A 7 -15.94 12.14 -24.53
C SER A 7 -14.70 12.20 -23.64
N GLY A 8 -14.85 12.71 -22.44
CA GLY A 8 -13.77 12.76 -21.45
C GLY A 8 -13.22 14.17 -21.20
N GLN A 9 -12.33 14.24 -20.23
CA GLN A 9 -11.72 15.48 -19.76
C GLN A 9 -10.56 15.89 -20.69
N MET A 10 -10.28 17.21 -20.75
CA MET A 10 -9.10 17.69 -21.47
C MET A 10 -7.81 17.23 -20.78
N ASP A 11 -6.89 16.75 -21.57
CA ASP A 11 -5.53 16.42 -21.16
C ASP A 11 -4.53 17.54 -21.49
N LEU A 12 -3.26 17.34 -21.16
CA LEU A 12 -2.20 18.29 -21.44
C LEU A 12 -2.03 18.52 -22.95
N SER A 13 -2.23 17.50 -23.79
CA SER A 13 -2.09 17.63 -25.26
C SER A 13 -3.18 18.50 -25.84
N ASP A 14 -4.42 18.36 -25.39
CA ASP A 14 -5.54 19.25 -25.74
C ASP A 14 -5.22 20.71 -25.39
N ARG A 15 -4.66 20.94 -24.19
CA ARG A 15 -4.30 22.27 -23.69
C ARG A 15 -3.15 22.89 -24.48
N ILE A 16 -2.15 22.10 -24.86
CA ILE A 16 -1.07 22.55 -25.76
C ILE A 16 -1.65 22.96 -27.13
N ALA A 17 -2.57 22.19 -27.68
CA ALA A 17 -3.22 22.53 -28.93
C ALA A 17 -4.05 23.81 -28.84
N ILE A 18 -4.71 24.08 -27.69
CA ILE A 18 -5.41 25.33 -27.40
C ILE A 18 -4.40 26.49 -27.33
N GLU A 19 -3.34 26.38 -26.55
CA GLU A 19 -2.30 27.41 -26.42
C GLU A 19 -1.70 27.77 -27.76
N THR A 20 -1.30 26.78 -28.54
CA THR A 20 -0.72 26.95 -29.87
C THR A 20 -1.71 27.64 -30.80
N GLY A 21 -2.97 27.18 -30.84
CA GLY A 21 -4.03 27.80 -31.68
C GLY A 21 -4.27 29.26 -31.33
N ILE A 22 -4.32 29.61 -30.04
CA ILE A 22 -4.47 31.02 -29.59
C ILE A 22 -3.23 31.82 -29.98
N CYS A 23 -2.02 31.31 -29.83
CA CYS A 23 -0.78 32.03 -30.19
C CYS A 23 -0.72 32.37 -31.69
N ILE A 24 -1.21 31.51 -32.55
CA ILE A 24 -1.25 31.77 -34.01
C ILE A 24 -2.52 32.51 -34.45
N GLY A 25 -3.43 32.85 -33.52
CA GLY A 25 -4.62 33.63 -33.81
C GLY A 25 -5.82 32.87 -34.36
N GLU A 26 -5.89 31.55 -34.13
CA GLU A 26 -7.05 30.75 -34.51
C GLU A 26 -8.26 31.09 -33.67
N SER A 27 -9.44 31.06 -34.28
CA SER A 27 -10.73 31.22 -33.59
C SER A 27 -11.01 29.96 -32.72
N PHE A 28 -11.75 30.14 -31.62
CA PHE A 28 -12.20 29.01 -30.80
C PHE A 28 -13.01 27.96 -31.58
N LYS A 29 -13.75 28.37 -32.61
CA LYS A 29 -14.43 27.42 -33.52
C LYS A 29 -13.47 26.53 -34.25
N LYS A 30 -12.31 27.05 -34.71
CA LYS A 30 -11.30 26.28 -35.45
C LYS A 30 -10.58 25.31 -34.50
N ILE A 31 -10.17 25.79 -33.33
CA ILE A 31 -9.53 24.99 -32.29
C ILE A 31 -10.50 23.86 -31.84
N ALA A 32 -11.75 24.20 -31.56
CA ALA A 32 -12.78 23.26 -31.13
C ALA A 32 -13.03 22.14 -32.14
N LYS A 33 -13.10 22.48 -33.43
CA LYS A 33 -13.26 21.51 -34.53
C LYS A 33 -12.09 20.51 -34.54
N ARG A 34 -10.83 20.98 -34.38
CA ARG A 34 -9.65 20.14 -34.33
C ARG A 34 -9.66 19.18 -33.14
N LEU A 35 -10.12 19.65 -31.97
CA LEU A 35 -10.21 18.87 -30.73
C LEU A 35 -11.51 18.07 -30.61
N ARG A 36 -12.43 18.16 -31.60
CA ARG A 36 -13.78 17.56 -31.57
C ARG A 36 -14.59 17.94 -30.34
N ARG A 37 -14.40 19.17 -29.81
CA ARG A 37 -15.05 19.71 -28.62
C ARG A 37 -15.90 20.93 -28.98
N HIS A 38 -16.91 21.28 -28.16
CA HIS A 38 -17.70 22.45 -28.39
C HIS A 38 -16.89 23.75 -28.16
N PRO A 39 -17.11 24.82 -28.97
CA PRO A 39 -16.39 26.09 -28.79
C PRO A 39 -16.51 26.72 -27.40
N SER A 40 -17.70 26.56 -26.75
CA SER A 40 -17.89 27.01 -25.36
C SER A 40 -16.97 26.30 -24.35
N THR A 41 -16.66 25.06 -24.59
CA THR A 41 -15.72 24.28 -23.74
C THR A 41 -14.33 24.89 -23.81
N ILE A 42 -13.87 25.27 -25.00
CA ILE A 42 -12.58 25.96 -25.18
C ILE A 42 -12.58 27.33 -24.51
N ALA A 43 -13.68 28.08 -24.69
CA ALA A 43 -13.84 29.41 -24.06
C ALA A 43 -13.82 29.32 -22.54
N HIS A 44 -14.48 28.31 -21.96
CA HIS A 44 -14.52 28.07 -20.51
C HIS A 44 -13.13 27.69 -20.01
N GLU A 45 -12.47 26.71 -20.64
CA GLU A 45 -11.10 26.29 -20.29
C GLU A 45 -10.13 27.48 -20.25
N VAL A 46 -10.18 28.36 -21.29
CA VAL A 46 -9.28 29.52 -21.36
C VAL A 46 -9.62 30.56 -20.29
N LYS A 47 -10.92 30.84 -20.03
CA LYS A 47 -11.31 31.80 -19.00
C LYS A 47 -10.95 31.37 -17.60
N GLU A 48 -11.19 30.10 -17.25
CA GLU A 48 -10.98 29.58 -15.91
C GLU A 48 -9.51 29.33 -15.56
N ASN A 49 -8.68 29.03 -16.57
CA ASN A 49 -7.31 28.58 -16.35
C ASN A 49 -6.25 29.57 -16.89
N ARG A 50 -6.61 30.87 -17.07
CA ARG A 50 -5.68 31.92 -17.48
C ARG A 50 -5.01 32.58 -16.26
N PRO A 51 -3.70 32.51 -16.06
CA PRO A 51 -3.02 33.27 -15.01
C PRO A 51 -3.10 34.78 -15.26
N PHE A 52 -3.31 35.49 -14.16
CA PHE A 52 -3.30 36.94 -14.13
C PHE A 52 -1.88 37.47 -13.91
N ILE A 53 -1.50 38.45 -14.71
CA ILE A 53 -0.20 39.15 -14.58
C ILE A 53 -0.51 40.64 -14.41
N LYS A 54 -0.17 41.18 -13.24
CA LYS A 54 -0.36 42.60 -12.94
C LYS A 54 0.47 43.46 -13.87
N GLY A 55 -0.14 44.54 -14.38
CA GLY A 55 0.53 45.52 -15.23
C GLY A 55 1.55 46.34 -14.47
N ASN A 56 2.47 46.97 -15.22
CA ASN A 56 3.43 47.92 -14.67
C ASN A 56 2.85 49.35 -14.80
N TYR A 57 2.16 49.79 -13.76
CA TYR A 57 1.54 51.12 -13.73
C TYR A 57 2.47 52.15 -13.12
N PRO A 58 2.49 53.40 -13.65
CA PRO A 58 3.27 54.47 -13.02
C PRO A 58 2.90 54.64 -11.54
N ASN A 59 3.90 54.64 -10.67
CA ASN A 59 3.74 54.68 -9.21
C ASN A 59 2.84 53.58 -8.60
N GLY A 60 2.70 52.41 -9.27
CA GLY A 60 1.91 51.30 -8.79
C GLY A 60 0.37 51.51 -8.85
N LYS A 61 -0.11 52.58 -9.50
CA LYS A 61 -1.53 52.99 -9.52
C LYS A 61 -2.15 52.76 -10.90
N ASP A 62 -3.16 51.91 -10.95
CA ASP A 62 -3.86 51.46 -12.16
C ASP A 62 -5.02 52.38 -12.60
N CYS A 63 -4.88 53.70 -12.38
CA CYS A 63 -5.82 54.69 -12.77
C CYS A 63 -5.58 55.19 -14.19
N ARG A 64 -6.62 55.20 -15.05
CA ARG A 64 -6.54 55.73 -16.44
C ARG A 64 -6.10 57.20 -16.51
N MET A 65 -6.45 57.96 -15.48
CA MET A 65 -6.12 59.36 -15.36
C MET A 65 -4.78 59.63 -14.67
N ALA A 66 -4.06 58.60 -14.27
CA ALA A 66 -2.85 58.73 -13.41
C ALA A 66 -1.80 59.71 -13.97
N ARG A 67 -1.60 59.80 -15.32
CA ARG A 67 -0.61 60.65 -15.92
C ARG A 67 -1.00 62.16 -15.84
N GLN A 68 -2.31 62.47 -15.90
CA GLN A 68 -2.84 63.85 -15.91
C GLN A 68 -3.47 64.26 -14.57
N CYS A 69 -3.53 63.35 -13.60
CA CYS A 69 -4.20 63.57 -12.34
C CYS A 69 -3.52 64.66 -11.52
N THR A 70 -4.28 65.67 -11.11
CA THR A 70 -3.86 66.80 -10.27
C THR A 70 -4.45 66.73 -8.86
N VAL A 71 -5.22 65.72 -8.57
CA VAL A 71 -5.96 65.57 -7.28
C VAL A 71 -4.95 65.52 -6.11
N ARG A 72 -5.28 66.23 -5.05
CA ARG A 72 -4.52 66.32 -3.80
C ARG A 72 -5.45 66.02 -2.63
N ASN A 73 -4.90 65.72 -1.47
CA ASN A 73 -5.59 65.62 -0.17
C ASN A 73 -6.77 64.62 -0.10
N LEU A 74 -6.68 63.47 -0.83
CA LEU A 74 -7.67 62.42 -0.69
C LEU A 74 -7.56 61.64 0.63
N CYS A 75 -6.49 61.85 1.39
CA CYS A 75 -6.22 61.22 2.68
C CYS A 75 -6.86 61.91 3.87
N GLY A 76 -7.42 63.15 3.66
CA GLY A 76 -7.98 63.98 4.75
C GLY A 76 -6.91 64.56 5.69
N CYS A 77 -5.62 64.55 5.30
CA CYS A 77 -4.59 65.27 6.03
C CYS A 77 -4.81 66.79 5.93
N ASP A 78 -4.37 67.55 6.95
CA ASP A 78 -4.53 68.98 7.00
C ASP A 78 -4.10 69.65 5.69
N GLU A 79 -4.97 70.52 5.14
CA GLU A 79 -4.83 71.09 3.79
C GLU A 79 -3.55 71.85 3.57
N GLU A 80 -2.99 72.51 4.62
CA GLU A 80 -1.75 73.28 4.56
C GLU A 80 -0.50 72.42 4.41
N ALA A 81 -0.54 71.15 4.80
CA ALA A 81 0.60 70.24 4.81
C ALA A 81 0.74 69.36 3.53
N CYS A 82 -0.37 69.16 2.75
CA CYS A 82 -0.35 68.22 1.63
C CYS A 82 -0.09 68.89 0.27
N ASN A 83 1.18 69.16 -0.02
CA ASN A 83 1.57 69.70 -1.34
C ASN A 83 1.78 68.63 -2.45
N THR A 84 1.64 67.33 -2.08
CA THR A 84 1.91 66.24 -3.01
C THR A 84 0.66 65.80 -3.74
N LYS A 85 0.72 65.63 -5.07
CA LYS A 85 -0.36 65.04 -5.86
C LYS A 85 -0.60 63.62 -5.38
N CYS A 86 -1.87 63.21 -5.10
CA CYS A 86 -2.23 61.90 -4.57
C CYS A 86 -1.69 60.71 -5.40
N ARG A 87 -1.53 60.87 -6.71
CA ARG A 87 -0.91 59.90 -7.61
C ARG A 87 0.54 59.58 -7.29
N LEU A 88 1.25 60.53 -6.64
CA LEU A 88 2.67 60.42 -6.25
C LEU A 88 2.84 60.09 -4.76
N CYS A 89 1.78 60.19 -3.97
CA CYS A 89 1.78 59.92 -2.55
C CYS A 89 1.99 58.42 -2.27
N ARG A 90 2.90 58.08 -1.37
CA ARG A 90 3.15 56.71 -0.92
C ARG A 90 2.31 56.28 0.30
N GLY A 91 1.77 57.26 1.05
CA GLY A 91 0.99 57.03 2.27
C GLY A 91 -0.45 56.57 2.06
N VAL A 92 -1.06 56.89 0.88
CA VAL A 92 -2.44 56.53 0.58
C VAL A 92 -2.56 55.98 -0.82
N ASP A 93 -3.26 54.88 -0.93
CA ASP A 93 -3.64 54.31 -2.22
C ASP A 93 -4.87 55.04 -2.77
N CYS A 94 -4.64 56.09 -3.55
CA CYS A 94 -5.71 56.89 -4.10
C CYS A 94 -6.67 56.12 -5.03
N THR A 95 -6.31 54.94 -5.50
CA THR A 95 -7.17 54.09 -6.32
C THR A 95 -8.36 53.51 -5.53
N LYS A 96 -8.24 53.47 -4.19
CA LYS A 96 -9.26 53.00 -3.28
C LYS A 96 -10.23 54.06 -2.76
N VAL A 97 -9.79 55.32 -2.77
CA VAL A 97 -10.52 56.42 -2.11
C VAL A 97 -10.90 57.56 -3.07
N CYS A 98 -10.53 57.49 -4.34
CA CYS A 98 -10.80 58.52 -5.32
C CYS A 98 -12.08 58.27 -6.10
N ASP A 99 -13.07 59.19 -5.98
CA ASP A 99 -14.34 59.10 -6.70
C ASP A 99 -14.17 59.21 -8.24
N ARG A 100 -13.03 59.77 -8.69
CA ARG A 100 -12.68 59.87 -10.12
C ARG A 100 -11.83 58.74 -10.62
N TYR A 101 -11.69 57.67 -9.84
CA TYR A 101 -10.90 56.49 -10.23
C TYR A 101 -11.57 55.76 -11.39
N VAL A 102 -10.80 55.54 -12.45
CA VAL A 102 -11.16 54.69 -13.58
C VAL A 102 -10.08 53.69 -13.82
N SER A 103 -10.39 52.42 -13.65
CA SER A 103 -9.42 51.33 -13.84
C SER A 103 -8.92 51.23 -15.28
N VAL A 104 -7.69 50.83 -15.47
CA VAL A 104 -7.08 50.58 -16.78
C VAL A 104 -7.35 49.16 -17.24
N ALA A 105 -8.65 48.81 -17.37
CA ALA A 105 -9.02 47.51 -17.92
C ALA A 105 -8.76 47.45 -19.44
N CYS A 106 -8.35 46.29 -19.94
CA CYS A 106 -8.22 46.04 -21.37
C CYS A 106 -9.52 45.43 -21.89
N HIS A 107 -10.24 46.15 -22.76
CA HIS A 107 -11.50 45.68 -23.37
C HIS A 107 -11.38 44.36 -24.15
N LYS A 108 -10.16 43.98 -24.54
CA LYS A 108 -9.87 42.68 -25.20
C LYS A 108 -10.15 41.47 -24.32
N PHE A 109 -10.37 41.65 -23.01
CA PHE A 109 -10.72 40.55 -22.10
C PHE A 109 -12.21 40.23 -22.10
N ASP A 110 -13.05 41.06 -22.66
CA ASP A 110 -14.49 40.91 -22.72
C ASP A 110 -14.93 40.04 -23.91
N SER A 111 -14.03 39.83 -24.87
CA SER A 111 -14.26 39.04 -26.07
C SER A 111 -13.16 37.99 -26.32
N PRO A 112 -13.45 36.90 -27.07
CA PRO A 112 -12.46 35.89 -27.41
C PRO A 112 -11.24 36.51 -28.11
N PRO A 113 -10.04 36.05 -27.80
CA PRO A 113 -9.67 34.85 -27.01
C PRO A 113 -9.53 35.10 -25.50
N TYR A 114 -9.94 36.21 -24.92
CA TYR A 114 -9.91 36.57 -23.50
C TYR A 114 -8.51 36.65 -22.87
N VAL A 115 -7.46 36.53 -23.67
CA VAL A 115 -6.05 36.46 -23.26
C VAL A 115 -5.14 37.25 -24.20
N CYS A 116 -3.94 37.56 -23.73
CA CYS A 116 -2.94 38.33 -24.45
C CYS A 116 -1.96 37.52 -25.29
N ASN A 117 -2.14 36.20 -25.44
CA ASN A 117 -1.18 35.34 -26.12
C ASN A 117 -0.80 35.83 -27.52
N ASN A 118 -1.77 36.21 -28.34
CA ASN A 118 -1.59 36.77 -29.71
C ASN A 118 -1.80 38.27 -29.80
N CYS A 119 -1.63 39.02 -28.70
CA CYS A 119 -1.77 40.47 -28.75
C CYS A 119 -0.51 41.11 -29.34
N LYS A 120 -0.64 41.89 -30.40
CA LYS A 120 0.44 42.63 -31.09
C LYS A 120 1.21 43.55 -30.14
N ASP A 121 0.47 44.17 -29.22
CA ASP A 121 1.01 45.14 -28.27
C ASP A 121 1.58 44.48 -27.00
N LYS A 122 1.60 43.15 -26.89
CA LYS A 122 1.94 42.40 -25.67
C LYS A 122 3.26 42.86 -25.01
N LYS A 123 4.29 43.12 -25.80
CA LYS A 123 5.64 43.51 -25.31
C LYS A 123 5.66 44.90 -24.70
N LEU A 124 4.95 45.84 -25.27
CA LEU A 124 4.91 47.29 -24.88
C LEU A 124 3.73 47.63 -23.95
N CYS A 125 2.83 46.68 -23.72
CA CYS A 125 1.64 46.90 -22.94
C CYS A 125 1.94 46.92 -21.44
N ASN A 126 1.58 48.03 -20.78
CA ASN A 126 1.74 48.21 -19.32
C ASN A 126 0.46 47.84 -18.52
N LYS A 127 -0.62 47.42 -19.20
CA LYS A 127 -1.88 47.01 -18.56
C LYS A 127 -1.80 45.65 -17.98
N ASP A 128 -2.76 45.32 -17.12
CA ASP A 128 -2.96 43.93 -16.65
C ASP A 128 -3.11 42.98 -17.82
N LYS A 129 -2.65 41.78 -17.65
CA LYS A 129 -2.60 40.73 -18.70
C LYS A 129 -3.17 39.44 -18.20
N TYR A 130 -3.86 38.73 -19.06
CA TYR A 130 -4.15 37.34 -18.90
C TYR A 130 -3.42 36.55 -19.99
N ILE A 131 -2.74 35.50 -19.63
CA ILE A 131 -1.99 34.67 -20.57
C ILE A 131 -2.43 33.23 -20.34
N TYR A 132 -2.87 32.55 -21.38
CA TYR A 132 -3.15 31.11 -21.26
C TYR A 132 -1.87 30.32 -21.44
N SER A 133 -1.60 29.41 -20.52
CA SER A 133 -0.48 28.45 -20.58
C SER A 133 -1.00 27.04 -20.30
N ALA A 134 -0.75 26.12 -21.22
CA ALA A 134 -1.18 24.72 -21.11
C ALA A 134 -0.68 24.04 -19.82
N LYS A 135 0.60 24.24 -19.49
CA LYS A 135 1.20 23.68 -18.27
C LYS A 135 0.55 24.23 -16.99
N PHE A 136 0.29 25.54 -16.96
CA PHE A 136 -0.37 26.17 -15.81
C PHE A 136 -1.80 25.68 -15.67
N ALA A 137 -2.54 25.62 -16.77
CA ALA A 137 -3.92 25.15 -16.81
C ALA A 137 -4.03 23.68 -16.35
N ASP A 138 -3.14 22.83 -16.81
CA ASP A 138 -3.08 21.43 -16.44
C ASP A 138 -2.78 21.24 -14.93
N ALA A 139 -1.78 21.94 -14.42
CA ALA A 139 -1.44 21.94 -13.01
C ALA A 139 -2.59 22.48 -12.13
N ALA A 140 -3.27 23.54 -12.55
CA ALA A 140 -4.39 24.13 -11.84
C ALA A 140 -5.61 23.19 -11.78
N VAL A 141 -5.92 22.52 -12.90
CA VAL A 141 -7.00 21.52 -12.96
C VAL A 141 -6.65 20.29 -12.12
N THR A 142 -5.43 19.80 -12.21
CA THR A 142 -4.97 18.66 -11.40
C THR A 142 -5.03 18.97 -9.91
N ARG A 143 -4.60 20.16 -9.50
CA ARG A 143 -4.70 20.62 -8.11
C ARG A 143 -6.15 20.69 -7.64
N ARG A 144 -7.05 21.34 -8.38
CA ARG A 144 -8.49 21.43 -8.04
C ARG A 144 -9.13 20.05 -7.90
N ARG A 145 -8.76 19.09 -8.78
CA ARG A 145 -9.24 17.71 -8.69
C ARG A 145 -8.70 16.99 -7.45
N SER A 146 -7.45 17.21 -7.11
CA SER A 146 -6.85 16.66 -5.89
C SER A 146 -7.54 17.23 -4.65
N GLU A 147 -7.66 18.55 -4.57
CA GLU A 147 -8.33 19.26 -3.47
C GLU A 147 -9.81 18.86 -3.32
N SER A 148 -10.54 18.68 -4.43
CA SER A 148 -11.94 18.25 -4.40
C SER A 148 -12.14 16.80 -3.95
N ARG A 149 -11.08 16.00 -3.93
CA ARG A 149 -11.08 14.59 -3.46
C ARG A 149 -10.55 14.43 -2.05
N GLN A 150 -10.03 15.50 -1.45
CA GLN A 150 -9.55 15.50 -0.07
C GLN A 150 -10.73 15.55 0.90
N GLY A 151 -10.51 14.96 2.08
CA GLY A 151 -11.48 14.93 3.15
C GLY A 151 -12.38 13.70 3.18
N VAL A 152 -13.07 13.52 4.30
CA VAL A 152 -13.99 12.40 4.56
C VAL A 152 -15.35 12.72 3.95
N ARG A 153 -15.82 11.85 3.06
CA ARG A 153 -17.13 11.98 2.39
C ARG A 153 -18.20 11.10 3.03
N LEU A 154 -18.15 10.94 4.33
CA LEU A 154 -19.11 10.19 5.12
C LEU A 154 -19.89 11.15 6.02
N SER A 155 -21.13 10.79 6.37
CA SER A 155 -21.82 11.46 7.49
C SER A 155 -21.06 11.18 8.79
N ASP A 156 -21.21 12.06 9.77
CA ASP A 156 -20.53 11.91 11.06
C ASP A 156 -20.86 10.56 11.74
N GLU A 157 -22.13 10.14 11.68
CA GLU A 157 -22.62 8.85 12.19
C GLU A 157 -21.86 7.67 11.55
N LYS A 158 -21.81 7.61 10.20
CA LYS A 158 -21.12 6.53 9.48
C LYS A 158 -19.61 6.55 9.68
N LYS A 159 -19.04 7.73 9.93
CA LYS A 159 -17.63 7.86 10.27
C LYS A 159 -17.35 7.30 11.66
N GLU A 160 -18.20 7.58 12.64
CA GLU A 160 -18.07 7.05 14.00
C GLU A 160 -18.21 5.52 14.03
N GLU A 161 -19.22 4.96 13.34
CA GLU A 161 -19.40 3.50 13.19
C GLU A 161 -18.16 2.82 12.57
N LEU A 162 -17.64 3.42 11.49
CA LEU A 162 -16.43 2.93 10.82
C LEU A 162 -15.21 3.00 11.74
N ASP A 163 -15.03 4.12 12.46
CA ASP A 163 -13.89 4.31 13.35
C ASP A 163 -13.94 3.35 14.54
N GLU A 164 -15.11 3.12 15.14
CA GLU A 164 -15.29 2.18 16.24
C GLU A 164 -14.95 0.76 15.81
N LEU A 165 -15.53 0.28 14.69
CA LEU A 165 -15.29 -1.05 14.15
C LEU A 165 -13.81 -1.27 13.85
N VAL A 166 -13.22 -0.39 13.05
CA VAL A 166 -11.83 -0.54 12.58
C VAL A 166 -10.85 -0.40 13.74
N THR A 167 -11.07 0.56 14.64
CA THR A 167 -10.20 0.77 15.80
C THR A 167 -10.22 -0.42 16.74
N ARG A 168 -11.39 -1.00 17.01
CA ARG A 168 -11.55 -2.19 17.88
C ARG A 168 -10.77 -3.39 17.32
N LEU A 169 -10.87 -3.65 16.01
CA LEU A 169 -10.26 -4.82 15.39
C LEU A 169 -8.75 -4.63 15.13
N VAL A 170 -8.31 -3.44 14.73
CA VAL A 170 -6.87 -3.12 14.58
C VAL A 170 -6.14 -3.24 15.93
N LYS A 171 -6.75 -2.85 17.04
CA LYS A 171 -6.17 -3.02 18.39
C LYS A 171 -5.97 -4.50 18.78
N LYS A 172 -6.72 -5.44 18.20
CA LYS A 172 -6.49 -6.87 18.33
C LYS A 172 -5.34 -7.37 17.43
N GLY A 173 -4.70 -6.48 16.66
CA GLY A 173 -3.62 -6.82 15.73
C GLY A 173 -4.09 -7.37 14.39
N GLN A 174 -5.37 -7.26 14.07
CA GLN A 174 -5.91 -7.72 12.78
C GLN A 174 -5.41 -6.82 11.63
N PRO A 175 -4.98 -7.41 10.51
CA PRO A 175 -4.67 -6.64 9.30
C PRO A 175 -5.92 -5.97 8.73
N LEU A 176 -5.82 -4.72 8.25
CA LEU A 176 -6.94 -4.03 7.60
C LEU A 176 -7.56 -4.81 6.44
N THR A 177 -6.74 -5.59 5.74
CA THR A 177 -7.21 -6.46 4.65
C THR A 177 -8.13 -7.58 5.13
N HIS A 178 -7.88 -8.13 6.31
CA HIS A 178 -8.75 -9.12 6.95
C HIS A 178 -10.07 -8.49 7.39
N ILE A 179 -9.98 -7.35 8.11
CA ILE A 179 -11.16 -6.60 8.57
C ILE A 179 -12.06 -6.23 7.39
N TYR A 180 -11.46 -5.70 6.31
CA TYR A 180 -12.20 -5.31 5.12
C TYR A 180 -12.86 -6.51 4.43
N ALA A 181 -12.16 -7.63 4.30
CA ALA A 181 -12.70 -8.83 3.65
C ALA A 181 -13.86 -9.47 4.43
N GLU A 182 -13.88 -9.32 5.75
CA GLU A 182 -14.97 -9.83 6.59
C GLU A 182 -16.19 -8.91 6.57
N HIS A 183 -15.96 -7.60 6.70
CA HIS A 183 -17.00 -6.59 6.82
C HIS A 183 -17.26 -5.83 5.51
N GLU A 184 -16.98 -6.41 4.33
CA GLU A 184 -17.07 -5.70 3.05
C GLU A 184 -18.45 -5.06 2.84
N ASN A 185 -19.53 -5.73 3.23
CA ASN A 185 -20.90 -5.25 3.09
C ASN A 185 -21.25 -4.11 4.06
N GLU A 186 -20.52 -3.97 5.16
CA GLU A 186 -20.71 -2.93 6.20
C GLU A 186 -19.80 -1.73 5.95
N MET A 187 -18.76 -1.89 5.10
CA MET A 187 -17.80 -0.84 4.82
C MET A 187 -18.37 0.22 3.87
N PRO A 188 -18.52 1.49 4.32
CA PRO A 188 -19.06 2.55 3.48
C PRO A 188 -18.06 3.05 2.43
N VAL A 189 -16.82 2.59 2.47
CA VAL A 189 -15.72 3.01 1.61
C VAL A 189 -14.87 1.82 1.18
N CYS A 190 -14.19 1.91 0.04
CA CYS A 190 -13.25 0.87 -0.37
C CYS A 190 -11.98 0.86 0.48
N LEU A 191 -11.27 -0.28 0.50
CA LEU A 191 -10.05 -0.48 1.28
C LEU A 191 -8.99 0.62 1.06
N ARG A 192 -8.84 1.10 -0.18
CA ARG A 192 -7.91 2.19 -0.49
C ARG A 192 -8.27 3.50 0.19
N THR A 193 -9.56 3.83 0.20
CA THR A 193 -10.08 5.03 0.87
C THR A 193 -9.91 4.91 2.39
N LEU A 194 -10.11 3.72 2.95
CA LEU A 194 -9.87 3.46 4.38
C LEU A 194 -8.41 3.76 4.77
N TYR A 195 -7.43 3.29 3.97
CA TYR A 195 -6.03 3.65 4.17
C TYR A 195 -5.77 5.17 4.07
N ASN A 196 -6.43 5.86 3.12
CA ASN A 196 -6.29 7.31 3.00
C ASN A 196 -6.85 8.05 4.22
N TYR A 197 -7.98 7.62 4.77
CA TYR A 197 -8.57 8.21 5.99
C TYR A 197 -7.65 8.06 7.21
N ILE A 198 -6.96 6.92 7.33
CA ILE A 198 -5.96 6.72 8.38
C ILE A 198 -4.74 7.63 8.15
N ASP A 199 -4.28 7.77 6.89
CA ASP A 199 -3.16 8.65 6.52
C ASP A 199 -3.44 10.11 6.82
N GLU A 200 -4.66 10.55 6.58
CA GLU A 200 -5.13 11.92 6.81
C GLU A 200 -5.48 12.17 8.28
N GLY A 201 -5.43 11.13 9.14
CA GLY A 201 -5.79 11.25 10.56
C GLY A 201 -7.29 11.45 10.80
N ALA A 202 -8.13 11.02 9.86
CA ALA A 202 -9.58 11.15 9.96
C ALA A 202 -10.23 10.13 10.90
N LEU A 203 -9.53 9.04 11.23
CA LEU A 203 -9.91 8.00 12.19
C LEU A 203 -9.03 8.06 13.44
N SER A 204 -9.48 7.43 14.52
CA SER A 204 -8.77 7.38 15.80
C SER A 204 -7.46 6.60 15.72
N ILE A 205 -7.40 5.55 14.89
CA ILE A 205 -6.18 4.79 14.63
C ILE A 205 -5.21 5.57 13.74
N LYS A 206 -3.93 5.30 13.93
CA LYS A 206 -2.83 5.94 13.19
C LYS A 206 -2.00 4.91 12.44
N ASN A 207 -1.18 5.39 11.52
CA ASN A 207 -0.26 4.54 10.75
C ASN A 207 0.66 3.66 11.61
N ILE A 208 0.99 4.09 12.83
CA ILE A 208 1.81 3.32 13.76
C ILE A 208 1.08 2.07 14.28
N ASP A 209 -0.25 2.10 14.32
CA ASP A 209 -1.08 0.97 14.76
C ASP A 209 -1.17 -0.10 13.66
N LEU A 210 -0.84 0.26 12.41
CA LEU A 210 -0.86 -0.62 11.26
C LEU A 210 0.46 -1.38 11.12
N ARG A 211 0.40 -2.71 11.09
CA ARG A 211 1.56 -3.62 11.15
C ARG A 211 2.62 -3.44 10.06
N ARG A 212 2.24 -3.01 8.84
CA ARG A 212 3.15 -2.95 7.70
C ARG A 212 3.50 -1.55 7.22
N LYS A 213 2.84 -0.50 7.74
CA LYS A 213 3.01 0.84 7.20
C LYS A 213 4.23 1.57 7.73
N THR A 214 4.69 1.24 8.93
CA THR A 214 5.94 1.72 9.52
C THR A 214 7.07 0.73 9.25
N GLY A 215 7.52 0.66 7.99
CA GLY A 215 8.66 -0.19 7.61
C GLY A 215 9.99 0.51 7.90
N TYR A 216 10.87 -0.12 8.68
CA TYR A 216 12.25 0.30 8.81
C TYR A 216 13.04 -0.01 7.53
N LYS A 217 13.89 0.92 7.06
CA LYS A 217 14.85 0.61 6.00
C LYS A 217 15.71 -0.58 6.45
N PRO A 218 15.77 -1.67 5.68
CA PRO A 218 16.62 -2.80 6.05
C PRO A 218 18.07 -2.33 6.15
N ARG A 219 18.75 -2.68 7.25
CA ARG A 219 20.19 -2.45 7.37
C ARG A 219 20.88 -3.23 6.25
N LYS A 220 21.76 -2.58 5.47
CA LYS A 220 22.62 -3.28 4.51
C LYS A 220 23.38 -4.36 5.27
N LYS A 221 23.12 -5.63 4.96
CA LYS A 221 23.91 -6.74 5.49
C LYS A 221 25.32 -6.58 4.96
N LYS A 222 26.33 -6.53 5.86
CA LYS A 222 27.72 -6.75 5.45
C LYS A 222 27.80 -8.17 4.90
N TYR A 223 28.25 -8.31 3.68
CA TYR A 223 28.65 -9.60 3.12
C TYR A 223 29.79 -10.14 3.99
N ASN A 224 29.53 -11.16 4.76
CA ASN A 224 30.61 -11.99 5.29
C ASN A 224 30.87 -13.06 4.24
N ASP A 225 32.09 -13.11 3.75
CA ASP A 225 32.54 -14.20 2.86
C ASP A 225 32.19 -15.53 3.53
N ILE A 226 31.41 -16.33 2.83
CA ILE A 226 31.02 -17.66 3.25
C ILE A 226 32.15 -18.61 2.80
N ASN A 227 33.29 -18.54 3.46
CA ASN A 227 34.32 -19.59 3.39
C ASN A 227 33.97 -20.70 4.39
N GLY A 228 33.14 -21.64 3.96
CA GLY A 228 32.73 -22.77 4.78
C GLY A 228 31.79 -23.69 4.01
N PHE A 229 32.21 -24.15 2.82
CA PHE A 229 31.64 -25.33 2.21
C PHE A 229 32.12 -26.56 3.01
N HIS A 230 31.52 -26.81 4.18
CA HIS A 230 31.54 -28.13 4.77
C HIS A 230 30.84 -29.08 3.82
N SER A 231 31.32 -30.32 3.67
CA SER A 231 30.78 -31.34 2.80
C SER A 231 29.26 -31.38 2.90
N MET A 232 28.58 -31.15 1.77
CA MET A 232 27.12 -31.13 1.69
C MET A 232 26.61 -32.53 1.30
N GLU A 233 27.14 -33.57 1.88
CA GLU A 233 26.75 -34.96 1.60
C GLU A 233 25.27 -35.21 1.78
N TYR A 234 24.65 -34.57 2.79
CA TYR A 234 23.19 -34.67 3.04
C TYR A 234 22.35 -34.07 1.92
N ARG A 235 22.94 -33.24 1.02
CA ARG A 235 22.25 -32.63 -0.13
C ARG A 235 22.38 -33.46 -1.42
N GLN A 236 23.08 -34.55 -1.41
CA GLN A 236 23.24 -35.38 -2.61
C GLN A 236 21.86 -35.85 -3.08
N CYS A 237 21.54 -35.57 -4.34
CA CYS A 237 20.21 -35.82 -4.96
C CYS A 237 19.04 -35.13 -4.23
N ARG A 238 19.30 -34.02 -3.47
CA ARG A 238 18.30 -33.26 -2.73
C ARG A 238 18.50 -31.75 -2.85
N THR A 239 19.18 -31.29 -3.89
CA THR A 239 19.36 -29.86 -4.20
C THR A 239 18.06 -29.23 -4.65
N TYR A 240 18.02 -27.92 -4.75
CA TYR A 240 16.86 -27.23 -5.32
C TYR A 240 16.63 -27.60 -6.78
N GLU A 241 17.69 -27.85 -7.55
CA GLU A 241 17.58 -28.35 -8.93
C GLU A 241 16.93 -29.74 -8.97
N ASP A 242 17.30 -30.65 -8.04
CA ASP A 242 16.64 -31.95 -7.88
C ASP A 242 15.17 -31.80 -7.50
N PHE A 243 14.86 -30.81 -6.66
CA PHE A 243 13.48 -30.45 -6.31
C PHE A 243 12.70 -30.01 -7.56
N GLU A 244 13.22 -29.07 -8.36
CA GLU A 244 12.57 -28.62 -9.60
C GLU A 244 12.36 -29.78 -10.59
N TYR A 245 13.32 -30.71 -10.66
CA TYR A 245 13.16 -31.93 -11.45
C TYR A 245 12.04 -32.81 -10.91
N ALA A 246 11.99 -33.03 -9.59
CA ALA A 246 10.95 -33.83 -8.94
C ALA A 246 9.56 -33.21 -9.12
N MET A 247 9.44 -31.88 -9.03
CA MET A 247 8.19 -31.13 -9.29
C MET A 247 7.71 -31.30 -10.74
N LYS A 248 8.63 -31.41 -11.68
CA LYS A 248 8.30 -31.57 -13.08
C LYS A 248 7.76 -32.96 -13.44
N PHE A 249 8.18 -34.01 -12.73
CA PHE A 249 7.92 -35.40 -13.13
C PHE A 249 7.19 -36.25 -12.06
N LYS A 250 7.19 -35.83 -10.80
CA LYS A 250 6.68 -36.67 -9.72
C LYS A 250 5.66 -35.97 -8.82
N TYR A 251 5.85 -34.68 -8.51
CA TYR A 251 5.00 -33.95 -7.58
C TYR A 251 4.35 -32.75 -8.24
N SER A 252 3.30 -32.22 -7.61
CA SER A 252 2.65 -30.95 -7.94
C SER A 252 2.98 -29.87 -6.90
N GLU A 253 2.78 -28.58 -7.25
CA GLU A 253 2.98 -27.48 -6.30
C GLU A 253 2.08 -27.59 -5.06
N ASP A 254 0.93 -28.19 -5.19
CA ASP A 254 -0.03 -28.39 -4.09
C ASP A 254 0.42 -29.43 -3.07
N GLU A 255 1.37 -30.31 -3.45
CA GLU A 255 1.94 -31.35 -2.59
C GLU A 255 3.13 -30.86 -1.78
N VAL A 256 3.58 -29.62 -2.00
CA VAL A 256 4.77 -29.09 -1.34
C VAL A 256 4.42 -28.54 0.04
N THR A 257 5.17 -28.99 1.05
CA THR A 257 5.22 -28.40 2.38
C THR A 257 6.55 -27.68 2.57
N GLU A 258 6.53 -26.38 2.84
CA GLU A 258 7.74 -25.64 3.24
C GLU A 258 7.96 -25.80 4.74
N MET A 259 9.21 -26.02 5.15
CA MET A 259 9.59 -26.20 6.56
C MET A 259 10.74 -25.26 6.94
N ASP A 260 10.66 -24.67 8.15
CA ASP A 260 11.66 -23.73 8.66
C ASP A 260 11.63 -23.69 10.18
N THR A 261 12.64 -23.06 10.80
CA THR A 261 12.66 -22.83 12.24
C THR A 261 12.67 -21.35 12.60
N VAL A 262 11.84 -20.97 13.58
CA VAL A 262 11.81 -19.62 14.13
C VAL A 262 12.52 -19.59 15.47
N LYS A 263 13.60 -18.79 15.56
CA LYS A 263 14.38 -18.56 16.78
C LYS A 263 13.83 -17.37 17.58
N GLY A 264 13.72 -17.52 18.89
CA GLY A 264 13.40 -16.43 19.80
C GLY A 264 14.62 -15.53 20.04
N VAL A 265 15.47 -15.93 20.95
CA VAL A 265 16.76 -15.31 21.25
C VAL A 265 17.92 -16.06 20.56
N ARG A 266 19.10 -15.42 20.51
CA ARG A 266 20.29 -16.05 19.86
C ARG A 266 20.84 -17.24 20.64
N GLU A 267 20.60 -17.25 21.94
CA GLU A 267 21.15 -18.28 22.84
C GLU A 267 20.26 -19.53 22.90
N SER A 268 20.78 -20.60 23.50
CA SER A 268 20.12 -21.90 23.63
C SER A 268 18.75 -21.81 24.29
N GLY A 269 17.79 -22.52 23.75
CA GLY A 269 16.42 -22.56 24.26
C GLY A 269 15.44 -23.11 23.23
N LYS A 270 14.16 -23.09 23.60
CA LYS A 270 13.08 -23.54 22.73
C LYS A 270 13.10 -22.84 21.38
N ARG A 271 12.81 -23.62 20.35
CA ARG A 271 12.61 -23.13 18.97
C ARG A 271 11.25 -23.53 18.45
N LEU A 272 10.75 -22.79 17.49
CA LEU A 272 9.50 -23.12 16.86
C LEU A 272 9.80 -23.73 15.48
N LEU A 273 9.42 -24.98 15.25
CA LEU A 273 9.36 -25.57 13.93
C LEU A 273 8.07 -25.09 13.29
N THR A 274 8.17 -24.61 12.07
CA THR A 274 7.05 -24.14 11.27
C THR A 274 6.97 -24.97 10.01
N MET A 275 5.76 -25.38 9.63
CA MET A 275 5.51 -26.04 8.36
C MET A 275 4.33 -25.33 7.69
N ILE A 276 4.33 -25.18 6.38
CA ILE A 276 3.24 -24.56 5.65
C ILE A 276 2.96 -25.32 4.37
N PHE A 277 1.70 -25.64 4.15
CA PHE A 277 1.25 -26.24 2.90
C PHE A 277 1.12 -25.17 1.81
N ARG A 278 1.71 -25.42 0.64
CA ARG A 278 1.54 -24.47 -0.50
C ARG A 278 0.10 -24.44 -1.01
N LYS A 279 -0.61 -25.59 -1.02
CA LYS A 279 -1.99 -25.75 -1.49
C LYS A 279 -2.94 -24.71 -0.88
N ASN A 280 -2.97 -24.60 0.43
CA ASN A 280 -3.96 -23.79 1.17
C ASN A 280 -3.35 -22.78 2.14
N ASN A 281 -2.03 -22.68 2.21
CA ASN A 281 -1.28 -21.82 3.14
C ASN A 281 -1.57 -22.09 4.64
N VAL A 282 -2.06 -23.26 4.98
CA VAL A 282 -2.20 -23.65 6.38
C VAL A 282 -0.83 -23.81 6.99
N MET A 283 -0.59 -23.12 8.10
CA MET A 283 0.66 -23.14 8.86
C MET A 283 0.52 -24.02 10.10
N LEU A 284 1.50 -24.89 10.33
CA LEU A 284 1.62 -25.70 11.53
C LEU A 284 2.77 -25.14 12.40
N LEU A 285 2.58 -25.16 13.71
CA LEU A 285 3.51 -24.62 14.69
C LEU A 285 3.82 -25.68 15.76
N PHE A 286 5.10 -26.07 15.89
CA PHE A 286 5.55 -27.05 16.89
C PHE A 286 6.66 -26.44 17.75
N LEU A 287 6.45 -26.43 19.07
CA LEU A 287 7.43 -25.92 20.02
C LEU A 287 8.44 -27.01 20.38
N MET A 288 9.66 -26.86 19.89
CA MET A 288 10.75 -27.78 20.17
C MET A 288 11.56 -27.31 21.37
N PRO A 289 12.12 -28.24 22.19
CA PRO A 289 12.97 -27.91 23.33
C PRO A 289 14.29 -27.25 22.91
N ASP A 290 14.77 -27.57 21.72
CA ASP A 290 16.02 -27.04 21.14
C ASP A 290 15.94 -27.02 19.60
N GLY A 291 17.05 -26.69 18.94
CA GLY A 291 17.17 -26.68 17.47
C GLY A 291 18.03 -27.81 16.95
N LYS A 292 17.88 -29.01 17.48
CA LYS A 292 18.61 -30.20 17.01
C LYS A 292 17.74 -31.02 16.05
N ALA A 293 18.38 -31.83 15.23
CA ALA A 293 17.72 -32.73 14.30
C ALA A 293 16.80 -33.74 15.00
N GLU A 294 17.17 -34.19 16.16
CA GLU A 294 16.36 -35.11 16.97
C GLU A 294 15.04 -34.48 17.41
N SER A 295 15.00 -33.16 17.61
CA SER A 295 13.76 -32.47 17.96
C SER A 295 12.83 -32.31 16.75
N VAL A 296 13.37 -32.10 15.56
CA VAL A 296 12.62 -32.14 14.32
C VAL A 296 12.05 -33.51 14.03
N LYS A 297 12.92 -34.54 14.18
CA LYS A 297 12.52 -35.96 14.03
C LYS A 297 11.31 -36.29 14.92
N ARG A 298 11.36 -35.93 16.22
CA ARG A 298 10.25 -36.17 17.15
C ARG A 298 8.93 -35.53 16.70
N VAL A 299 8.98 -34.37 16.06
CA VAL A 299 7.77 -33.74 15.52
C VAL A 299 7.22 -34.55 14.34
N LEU A 300 8.08 -34.99 13.43
CA LEU A 300 7.64 -35.84 12.31
C LEU A 300 7.15 -37.20 12.79
N ASP A 301 7.81 -37.82 13.76
CA ASP A 301 7.37 -39.07 14.37
C ASP A 301 6.02 -38.92 15.08
N TYR A 302 5.81 -37.81 15.79
CA TYR A 302 4.51 -37.50 16.41
C TYR A 302 3.37 -37.40 15.39
N LEU A 303 3.62 -36.70 14.27
CA LEU A 303 2.63 -36.57 13.18
C LEU A 303 2.33 -37.93 12.53
N GLU A 304 3.38 -38.70 12.23
CA GLU A 304 3.26 -40.03 11.64
C GLU A 304 2.51 -41.00 12.58
N THR A 305 2.86 -41.04 13.85
CA THR A 305 2.22 -41.90 14.84
C THR A 305 0.73 -41.54 15.01
N GLY A 306 0.40 -40.25 14.99
CA GLY A 306 -0.96 -39.78 15.17
C GLY A 306 -1.86 -39.95 13.94
N LEU A 307 -1.29 -39.89 12.73
CA LEU A 307 -2.03 -39.97 11.46
C LEU A 307 -2.00 -41.37 10.82
N GLY A 308 -1.00 -42.16 11.12
CA GLY A 308 -0.60 -43.31 10.36
C GLY A 308 0.28 -42.96 9.14
N ILE A 309 1.14 -43.88 8.74
CA ILE A 309 2.13 -43.68 7.68
C ILE A 309 1.51 -43.29 6.33
N ASP A 310 0.40 -43.86 5.98
CA ASP A 310 -0.25 -43.64 4.67
C ASP A 310 -0.86 -42.23 4.58
N VAL A 311 -1.53 -41.76 5.63
CA VAL A 311 -2.03 -40.36 5.72
C VAL A 311 -0.88 -39.38 5.75
N PHE A 312 0.17 -39.69 6.53
CA PHE A 312 1.36 -38.85 6.58
C PHE A 312 2.00 -38.67 5.19
N ARG A 313 2.16 -39.75 4.41
CA ARG A 313 2.71 -39.72 3.06
C ARG A 313 1.85 -38.88 2.09
N ARG A 314 0.54 -38.92 2.21
CA ARG A 314 -0.36 -38.12 1.38
C ARG A 314 -0.33 -36.63 1.73
N LEU A 315 -0.19 -36.30 3.04
CA LEU A 315 -0.14 -34.91 3.50
C LEU A 315 1.23 -34.28 3.33
N PHE A 316 2.31 -35.05 3.50
CA PHE A 316 3.69 -34.55 3.46
C PHE A 316 4.56 -35.32 2.45
N PRO A 317 4.15 -35.43 1.18
CA PRO A 317 4.88 -36.21 0.19
C PRO A 317 6.23 -35.60 -0.13
N VAL A 318 6.34 -34.24 -0.10
CA VAL A 318 7.57 -33.53 -0.34
C VAL A 318 7.71 -32.31 0.58
N ILE A 319 8.87 -32.19 1.23
CA ILE A 319 9.19 -31.10 2.13
C ILE A 319 10.37 -30.32 1.58
N LEU A 320 10.22 -29.00 1.48
CA LEU A 320 11.27 -28.08 1.08
C LEU A 320 11.77 -27.29 2.31
N THR A 321 13.06 -27.36 2.60
CA THR A 321 13.65 -26.70 3.78
C THR A 321 14.93 -25.93 3.43
N ASP A 322 15.50 -25.21 4.41
CA ASP A 322 16.80 -24.58 4.26
C ASP A 322 17.95 -25.54 4.71
N ASN A 323 19.19 -25.04 4.68
CA ASN A 323 20.35 -25.78 5.08
C ASN A 323 20.64 -25.67 6.59
N GLY A 324 19.62 -25.50 7.43
CA GLY A 324 19.75 -25.45 8.86
C GLY A 324 20.41 -26.72 9.46
N SER A 325 21.16 -26.59 10.54
CA SER A 325 21.82 -27.73 11.20
C SER A 325 20.81 -28.77 11.69
N GLU A 326 19.60 -28.33 11.99
CA GLU A 326 18.46 -29.12 12.44
C GLU A 326 17.87 -30.04 11.35
N PHE A 327 18.17 -29.80 10.08
CA PHE A 327 17.65 -30.57 8.95
C PHE A 327 18.69 -31.46 8.27
N LYS A 328 19.95 -31.48 8.75
CA LYS A 328 21.06 -32.19 8.08
C LYS A 328 21.03 -33.71 8.23
N LYS A 329 20.32 -34.24 9.21
CA LYS A 329 20.18 -35.69 9.40
C LYS A 329 19.01 -36.23 8.56
N VAL A 330 19.10 -36.04 7.24
CA VAL A 330 18.00 -36.28 6.32
C VAL A 330 17.47 -37.70 6.38
N ASP A 331 18.32 -38.70 6.46
CA ASP A 331 17.89 -40.10 6.52
C ASP A 331 17.02 -40.38 7.75
N GLU A 332 17.33 -39.78 8.92
CA GLU A 332 16.51 -39.88 10.13
C GLU A 332 15.17 -39.16 9.99
N LEU A 333 15.05 -38.17 9.07
CA LEU A 333 13.83 -37.42 8.82
C LEU A 333 12.95 -38.04 7.76
N GLU A 334 13.55 -38.64 6.71
CA GLU A 334 12.84 -39.26 5.58
C GLU A 334 12.43 -40.71 5.85
N LEU A 335 13.21 -41.45 6.65
CA LEU A 335 13.00 -42.88 6.85
C LEU A 335 12.28 -43.15 8.17
N THR A 336 11.43 -44.16 8.15
CA THR A 336 10.73 -44.73 9.30
C THR A 336 10.60 -46.23 9.17
N LEU A 337 10.17 -46.91 10.24
CA LEU A 337 9.88 -48.34 10.20
C LEU A 337 8.38 -48.52 9.95
N ASP A 338 8.03 -49.39 9.00
CA ASP A 338 6.66 -49.80 8.80
C ASP A 338 6.21 -50.81 9.88
N GLU A 339 4.96 -51.33 9.80
CA GLU A 339 4.38 -52.25 10.74
C GLU A 339 5.11 -53.60 10.80
N ASP A 340 5.76 -53.97 9.70
CA ASP A 340 6.57 -55.19 9.59
C ASP A 340 8.02 -54.98 10.02
N GLY A 341 8.40 -53.76 10.39
CA GLY A 341 9.77 -53.39 10.84
C GLY A 341 10.75 -53.12 9.68
N PHE A 342 10.28 -52.98 8.45
CA PHE A 342 11.13 -52.59 7.33
C PHE A 342 11.33 -51.09 7.26
N LEU A 343 12.52 -50.66 6.85
CA LEU A 343 12.84 -49.26 6.67
C LEU A 343 12.20 -48.73 5.38
N VAL A 344 11.34 -47.76 5.50
CA VAL A 344 10.56 -47.18 4.38
C VAL A 344 10.64 -45.66 4.39
N TYR A 345 10.49 -45.03 3.21
CA TYR A 345 10.38 -43.58 3.11
C TYR A 345 8.98 -43.09 3.54
N ARG A 346 8.94 -42.09 4.43
CA ARG A 346 7.70 -41.39 4.81
C ARG A 346 7.50 -40.08 4.05
N THR A 347 8.58 -39.45 3.59
CA THR A 347 8.58 -38.18 2.84
C THR A 347 9.82 -38.06 1.99
N SER A 348 9.88 -37.05 1.09
CA SER A 348 11.10 -36.67 0.39
C SER A 348 11.48 -35.24 0.78
N ILE A 349 12.72 -35.01 1.22
CA ILE A 349 13.20 -33.71 1.68
C ILE A 349 14.17 -33.10 0.67
N TYR A 350 13.93 -31.85 0.30
CA TYR A 350 14.80 -31.06 -0.57
C TYR A 350 15.27 -29.79 0.12
N TYR A 351 16.43 -29.27 -0.31
CA TYR A 351 17.06 -28.12 0.29
C TYR A 351 17.13 -26.95 -0.66
N CYS A 352 16.70 -25.79 -0.19
CA CYS A 352 16.90 -24.52 -0.88
C CYS A 352 18.38 -24.20 -1.06
N ASP A 353 18.69 -23.40 -2.06
CA ASP A 353 20.04 -22.87 -2.22
C ASP A 353 20.40 -21.90 -1.10
N PRO A 354 21.68 -21.82 -0.73
CA PRO A 354 22.11 -20.86 0.28
C PRO A 354 21.73 -19.43 -0.11
N MET A 355 21.14 -18.69 0.83
CA MET A 355 20.67 -17.31 0.66
C MET A 355 19.52 -17.08 -0.35
N ALA A 356 18.93 -18.14 -0.88
CA ALA A 356 17.81 -18.07 -1.83
C ALA A 356 16.45 -18.11 -1.11
N SER A 357 16.17 -17.10 -0.29
CA SER A 357 14.92 -17.04 0.51
C SER A 357 13.65 -17.05 -0.32
N TRP A 358 13.71 -16.59 -1.59
CA TRP A 358 12.57 -16.63 -2.51
C TRP A 358 12.09 -18.05 -2.84
N GLN A 359 12.92 -19.07 -2.67
CA GLN A 359 12.57 -20.46 -2.89
C GLN A 359 11.58 -21.01 -1.84
N LYS A 360 11.51 -20.36 -0.66
CA LYS A 360 10.54 -20.61 0.43
C LYS A 360 9.68 -19.37 0.73
N GLY A 361 9.15 -18.74 -0.28
CA GLY A 361 8.45 -17.46 -0.14
C GLY A 361 7.16 -17.55 0.69
N CYS A 362 6.50 -18.69 0.71
CA CYS A 362 5.27 -18.92 1.46
C CYS A 362 5.52 -18.82 2.97
N ILE A 363 6.46 -19.60 3.48
CA ILE A 363 6.73 -19.68 4.93
C ILE A 363 7.34 -18.38 5.47
N GLU A 364 8.26 -17.76 4.73
CA GLU A 364 8.89 -16.50 5.16
C GLU A 364 7.86 -15.37 5.34
N LYS A 365 6.92 -15.25 4.40
CA LYS A 365 5.83 -14.27 4.49
C LYS A 365 4.91 -14.54 5.67
N ASN A 366 4.67 -15.80 6.01
CA ASN A 366 3.81 -16.20 7.10
C ASN A 366 4.47 -16.05 8.48
N HIS A 367 5.81 -16.09 8.57
CA HIS A 367 6.53 -15.80 9.80
C HIS A 367 6.25 -14.40 10.37
N GLU A 368 5.80 -13.44 9.54
CA GLU A 368 5.38 -12.14 10.04
C GLU A 368 4.22 -12.24 11.04
N PHE A 369 3.26 -13.14 10.81
CA PHE A 369 2.13 -13.34 11.73
C PHE A 369 2.60 -13.86 13.09
N ILE A 370 3.56 -14.78 13.09
CA ILE A 370 4.20 -15.24 14.34
C ILE A 370 4.84 -14.06 15.06
N ARG A 371 5.52 -13.16 14.31
CA ARG A 371 6.22 -12.00 14.88
C ARG A 371 5.30 -10.93 15.43
N TYR A 372 4.02 -10.96 15.07
CA TYR A 372 3.04 -10.06 15.68
C TYR A 372 2.75 -10.45 17.14
N ALA A 373 2.61 -11.74 17.43
CA ALA A 373 2.37 -12.25 18.77
C ALA A 373 3.67 -12.49 19.56
N VAL A 374 4.73 -12.98 18.88
CA VAL A 374 6.05 -13.23 19.46
C VAL A 374 7.11 -12.39 18.75
N PRO A 375 7.36 -11.13 19.19
CA PRO A 375 8.33 -10.25 18.57
C PRO A 375 9.73 -10.82 18.52
N LYS A 376 10.51 -10.42 17.49
CA LYS A 376 11.91 -10.85 17.32
C LYS A 376 12.75 -10.50 18.55
N GLY A 377 13.51 -11.48 19.04
CA GLY A 377 14.37 -11.31 20.24
C GLY A 377 13.68 -11.62 21.56
N LYS A 378 12.40 -12.02 21.56
CA LYS A 378 11.72 -12.56 22.74
C LYS A 378 12.00 -14.07 22.86
N SER A 379 12.22 -14.55 24.09
CA SER A 379 12.42 -15.96 24.37
C SER A 379 11.15 -16.77 24.12
N LEU A 380 11.30 -17.97 23.57
CA LEU A 380 10.21 -18.94 23.43
C LEU A 380 10.05 -19.83 24.68
N ASN A 381 10.96 -19.75 25.66
CA ASN A 381 10.94 -20.60 26.83
C ASN A 381 9.66 -20.52 27.69
N PRO A 382 9.02 -19.34 27.86
CA PRO A 382 7.78 -19.23 28.64
C PRO A 382 6.58 -19.93 28.03
N TYR A 383 6.58 -20.14 26.69
CA TYR A 383 5.42 -20.66 25.98
C TYR A 383 5.32 -22.19 26.05
N THR A 384 4.10 -22.69 25.90
CA THR A 384 3.74 -24.11 25.80
C THR A 384 3.33 -24.48 24.37
N GLN A 385 3.13 -25.75 24.08
CA GLN A 385 2.58 -26.18 22.78
C GLN A 385 1.15 -25.70 22.60
N GLU A 386 0.37 -25.63 23.68
CA GLU A 386 -1.01 -25.11 23.67
C GLU A 386 -1.04 -23.62 23.24
N ASP A 387 -0.07 -22.82 23.72
CA ASP A 387 0.06 -21.43 23.29
C ASP A 387 0.37 -21.34 21.79
N MET A 388 1.20 -22.23 21.27
CA MET A 388 1.50 -22.28 19.82
C MET A 388 0.33 -22.80 19.00
N THR A 389 -0.44 -23.75 19.52
CA THR A 389 -1.69 -24.21 18.90
C THR A 389 -2.73 -23.07 18.85
N LEU A 390 -2.86 -22.31 19.94
CA LEU A 390 -3.73 -21.12 19.94
C LEU A 390 -3.30 -20.11 18.87
N LEU A 391 -2.01 -19.76 18.83
CA LEU A 391 -1.47 -18.87 17.82
C LEU A 391 -1.69 -19.38 16.40
N MET A 392 -1.47 -20.66 16.16
CA MET A 392 -1.67 -21.33 14.89
C MET A 392 -3.12 -21.19 14.41
N ASN A 393 -4.10 -21.36 15.29
CA ASN A 393 -5.51 -21.20 14.98
C ASN A 393 -5.84 -19.77 14.58
N HIS A 394 -5.33 -18.77 15.30
CA HIS A 394 -5.49 -17.36 14.93
C HIS A 394 -4.83 -17.02 13.59
N ILE A 395 -3.60 -17.50 13.32
CA ILE A 395 -2.90 -17.25 12.05
C ILE A 395 -3.66 -17.84 10.86
N ASN A 396 -4.15 -19.07 11.00
CA ASN A 396 -4.85 -19.79 9.93
C ASN A 396 -6.28 -19.29 9.70
N SER A 397 -6.81 -18.49 10.63
CA SER A 397 -8.14 -17.86 10.50
C SER A 397 -8.08 -16.46 9.87
N VAL A 398 -6.89 -15.93 9.54
CA VAL A 398 -6.73 -14.60 8.91
C VAL A 398 -7.08 -14.66 7.43
N LYS A 399 -8.07 -13.91 6.99
CA LYS A 399 -8.37 -13.70 5.56
C LYS A 399 -7.25 -12.90 4.87
N ARG A 400 -6.87 -13.32 3.67
CA ARG A 400 -5.70 -12.80 2.94
C ARG A 400 -6.03 -12.48 1.49
N PRO A 401 -5.66 -11.29 0.97
CA PRO A 401 -5.92 -10.94 -0.43
C PRO A 401 -5.28 -11.93 -1.42
N GLY A 402 -4.09 -12.45 -1.10
CA GLY A 402 -3.39 -13.44 -1.93
C GLY A 402 -4.08 -14.80 -2.00
N LEU A 403 -5.07 -15.04 -1.16
CA LEU A 403 -5.90 -16.25 -1.12
C LEU A 403 -7.36 -15.96 -1.55
N GLY A 404 -7.57 -14.92 -2.34
CA GLY A 404 -8.92 -14.53 -2.79
C GLY A 404 -9.82 -14.05 -1.63
N ASN A 405 -9.23 -13.36 -0.63
CA ASN A 405 -9.90 -12.91 0.59
C ASN A 405 -10.44 -14.05 1.48
N LYS A 406 -9.92 -15.25 1.32
CA LYS A 406 -10.20 -16.40 2.20
C LYS A 406 -9.09 -16.57 3.23
N SER A 407 -9.40 -17.19 4.35
CA SER A 407 -8.42 -17.68 5.30
C SER A 407 -7.86 -19.05 4.87
N PRO A 408 -6.67 -19.46 5.36
CA PRO A 408 -6.15 -20.81 5.14
C PRO A 408 -7.16 -21.92 5.48
N TYR A 409 -7.89 -21.81 6.58
CA TYR A 409 -8.88 -22.79 6.97
C TYR A 409 -10.09 -22.86 6.01
N GLU A 410 -10.50 -21.73 5.43
CA GLU A 410 -11.58 -21.69 4.41
C GLU A 410 -11.16 -22.26 3.05
N LEU A 411 -9.86 -22.55 2.85
CA LEU A 411 -9.32 -23.20 1.67
C LEU A 411 -9.15 -24.71 1.84
N VAL A 412 -9.35 -25.24 3.04
CA VAL A 412 -9.38 -26.68 3.27
C VAL A 412 -10.68 -27.24 2.69
N GLU A 413 -10.57 -28.22 1.82
CA GLU A 413 -11.73 -28.86 1.19
C GLU A 413 -12.54 -29.64 2.24
N GLU A 414 -13.87 -29.53 2.17
CA GLU A 414 -14.74 -30.17 3.15
C GLU A 414 -14.69 -31.72 3.13
N ASP A 415 -14.24 -32.32 2.05
CA ASP A 415 -14.08 -33.75 1.85
C ASP A 415 -12.64 -34.25 2.03
N ASP A 416 -11.69 -33.38 2.39
CA ASP A 416 -10.30 -33.77 2.68
C ASP A 416 -10.19 -34.42 4.06
N GLU A 417 -10.46 -35.74 4.12
CA GLU A 417 -10.45 -36.54 5.36
C GLU A 417 -9.03 -36.59 5.98
N ASP A 418 -7.99 -36.60 5.18
CA ASP A 418 -6.59 -36.59 5.67
C ASP A 418 -6.31 -35.28 6.41
N PHE A 419 -6.76 -34.16 5.84
CA PHE A 419 -6.60 -32.85 6.49
C PHE A 419 -7.45 -32.72 7.75
N LYS A 420 -8.68 -33.29 7.77
CA LYS A 420 -9.51 -33.36 8.97
C LYS A 420 -8.83 -34.16 10.09
N ALA A 421 -8.21 -35.30 9.75
CA ALA A 421 -7.43 -36.08 10.72
C ALA A 421 -6.28 -35.27 11.33
N LEU A 422 -5.54 -34.52 10.49
CA LEU A 422 -4.49 -33.60 10.93
C LEU A 422 -5.04 -32.50 11.85
N MET A 423 -6.14 -31.87 11.47
CA MET A 423 -6.78 -30.82 12.27
C MET A 423 -7.22 -31.36 13.65
N SER A 424 -7.79 -32.56 13.67
CA SER A 424 -8.19 -33.22 14.91
C SER A 424 -6.99 -33.52 15.81
N LEU A 425 -5.92 -34.11 15.25
CA LEU A 425 -4.68 -34.44 15.98
C LEU A 425 -4.07 -33.20 16.63
N LEU A 426 -4.02 -32.09 15.89
CA LEU A 426 -3.38 -30.86 16.33
C LEU A 426 -4.34 -29.89 17.04
N LYS A 427 -5.61 -30.26 17.25
CA LYS A 427 -6.67 -29.42 17.84
C LYS A 427 -6.85 -28.10 17.11
N MET A 428 -6.79 -28.18 15.79
CA MET A 428 -6.94 -27.04 14.91
C MET A 428 -8.43 -26.72 14.72
N HIS A 429 -8.78 -25.44 14.77
CA HIS A 429 -10.14 -24.96 14.54
C HIS A 429 -10.16 -23.51 14.07
N LEU A 430 -11.19 -23.15 13.32
CA LEU A 430 -11.41 -21.79 12.86
C LEU A 430 -11.79 -20.88 14.05
N ILE A 431 -11.10 -19.75 14.15
CA ILE A 431 -11.46 -18.68 15.09
C ILE A 431 -12.43 -17.74 14.38
N PRO A 432 -13.53 -17.33 15.04
CA PRO A 432 -14.42 -16.31 14.48
C PRO A 432 -13.64 -15.07 14.05
N PRO A 433 -13.93 -14.45 12.89
CA PRO A 433 -13.13 -13.39 12.33
C PRO A 433 -12.88 -12.22 13.29
N ASP A 434 -13.92 -11.75 13.98
CA ASP A 434 -13.82 -10.65 14.96
C ASP A 434 -13.01 -11.01 16.22
N GLU A 435 -12.81 -12.30 16.48
CA GLU A 435 -12.03 -12.80 17.62
C GLU A 435 -10.57 -13.05 17.29
N VAL A 436 -10.20 -13.00 16.01
CA VAL A 436 -8.80 -13.13 15.60
C VAL A 436 -7.95 -12.10 16.33
N HIS A 437 -6.94 -12.59 17.06
CA HIS A 437 -6.07 -11.80 17.92
C HIS A 437 -4.60 -12.11 17.63
N LEU A 438 -3.83 -11.13 17.18
CA LEU A 438 -2.45 -11.29 16.76
C LEU A 438 -1.52 -10.31 17.49
N MET A 439 -1.67 -10.21 18.80
CA MET A 439 -0.87 -9.36 19.68
C MET A 439 -0.16 -10.19 20.76
N PRO A 440 0.91 -9.67 21.39
CA PRO A 440 1.62 -10.42 22.44
C PRO A 440 0.76 -10.80 23.67
N ASP A 441 -0.31 -10.08 23.93
CA ASP A 441 -1.24 -10.35 25.00
C ASP A 441 -2.22 -11.52 24.72
N LEU A 442 -2.17 -12.10 23.52
CA LEU A 442 -2.86 -13.37 23.19
C LEU A 442 -2.57 -14.47 24.24
N PHE A 443 -1.35 -14.51 24.76
CA PHE A 443 -0.89 -15.54 25.70
C PHE A 443 -1.09 -15.19 27.17
N VAL A 444 -1.60 -14.00 27.47
CA VAL A 444 -1.91 -13.61 28.86
C VAL A 444 -3.17 -14.35 29.27
N LYS A 445 -3.02 -15.36 30.13
CA LYS A 445 -4.16 -16.03 30.76
C LYS A 445 -4.94 -15.00 31.56
N LYS A 446 -6.21 -14.79 31.20
CA LYS A 446 -7.15 -13.97 31.94
C LYS A 446 -7.38 -14.49 33.37
#